data_fc1a5d0ae18ce65ff449b387588658f9
#
_entry.id   fc1a5d0ae18ce65ff449b387588658f9
#
_cell.length_a   1.000
_cell.length_b   1.000
_cell.length_c   1.000
_cell.angle_alpha   90.00
_cell.angle_beta   90.00
_cell.angle_gamma   90.00
#
_symmetry.space_group_name_H-M   'P 1'
#
loop_
_entity.id
_entity.type
_entity.pdbx_description
1 polymer ?
#
loop_
_entity_poly.entity_id
_entity_poly.type
_entity_poly.pdbx_seq_one_letter_code
_entity_poly.pdbx_strand_id
1 'polypeptide(L)'
;MSELCFLSNLSSTEWASWVQAVGSVAAIIAAAGIAKHQANLQHKNALKLHKTEKRIEQTDITKTLSVLAKYSSKAMKHITHQLNERESIHKAAEGLIPCDIGELVRINTYMNDIPLHTVPHSMVTLTMILGSTVRQFKEKVEMALKFHRKMDAEMFEDLFRTFNEMNASIEATCKDINAEIKRLESSM
;
A
#
# COMPACT_ATOMS: atom_id res chain seq x y z
N MET A 1 52.11 -25.61 -45.24
CA MET A 1 51.15 -25.35 -46.36
C MET A 1 50.59 -26.67 -46.89
N SER A 2 49.98 -27.51 -46.04
CA SER A 2 49.51 -28.86 -46.43
C SER A 2 48.05 -29.20 -46.07
N GLU A 3 47.28 -28.22 -45.64
CA GLU A 3 45.90 -28.50 -45.25
C GLU A 3 44.80 -28.00 -46.21
N LEU A 4 45.21 -27.30 -47.31
CA LEU A 4 44.22 -26.79 -48.28
C LEU A 4 43.99 -27.79 -49.45
N CYS A 5 44.75 -28.90 -49.56
CA CYS A 5 44.54 -29.90 -50.56
C CYS A 5 43.43 -30.93 -50.30
N PHE A 6 42.86 -30.97 -49.13
CA PHE A 6 41.80 -31.95 -48.78
C PHE A 6 40.44 -31.61 -49.40
N LEU A 7 40.22 -30.36 -49.77
CA LEU A 7 38.93 -29.89 -50.31
C LEU A 7 38.79 -30.05 -51.84
N SER A 8 39.88 -30.34 -52.56
CA SER A 8 39.88 -30.39 -54.03
C SER A 8 39.50 -31.75 -54.66
N ASN A 9 39.32 -32.81 -53.84
CA ASN A 9 39.03 -34.17 -54.35
C ASN A 9 37.63 -34.71 -53.80
N LEU A 10 36.79 -33.89 -53.29
CA LEU A 10 35.46 -34.32 -52.82
C LEU A 10 34.52 -34.49 -54.02
N SER A 11 33.81 -35.62 -54.10
CA SER A 11 32.75 -35.81 -55.07
C SER A 11 31.61 -34.82 -54.81
N SER A 12 30.76 -34.51 -55.78
CA SER A 12 29.64 -33.56 -55.66
C SER A 12 28.70 -33.93 -54.56
N THR A 13 28.54 -35.20 -54.20
CA THR A 13 27.70 -35.71 -53.07
C THR A 13 28.37 -35.47 -51.76
N GLU A 14 29.67 -35.55 -51.63
CA GLU A 14 30.38 -35.26 -50.38
C GLU A 14 30.36 -33.76 -50.06
N TRP A 15 30.48 -32.91 -51.09
CA TRP A 15 30.33 -31.47 -50.99
C TRP A 15 28.93 -31.09 -50.49
N ALA A 16 27.88 -31.69 -51.03
CA ALA A 16 26.49 -31.43 -50.57
C ALA A 16 26.30 -31.82 -49.11
N SER A 17 26.86 -32.96 -48.70
CA SER A 17 26.79 -33.40 -47.31
C SER A 17 27.53 -32.46 -46.34
N TRP A 18 28.70 -31.96 -46.74
CA TRP A 18 29.45 -30.98 -45.96
C TRP A 18 28.71 -29.64 -45.83
N VAL A 19 28.15 -29.11 -46.91
CA VAL A 19 27.38 -27.88 -46.90
C VAL A 19 26.15 -28.04 -46.02
N GLN A 20 25.48 -29.19 -46.09
CA GLN A 20 24.33 -29.49 -45.23
C GLN A 20 24.72 -29.57 -43.74
N ALA A 21 25.83 -30.21 -43.42
CA ALA A 21 26.31 -30.33 -42.05
C ALA A 21 26.70 -28.96 -41.45
N VAL A 22 27.48 -28.18 -42.21
CA VAL A 22 27.86 -26.81 -41.77
C VAL A 22 26.65 -25.90 -41.69
N GLY A 23 25.72 -25.98 -42.64
CA GLY A 23 24.47 -25.20 -42.63
C GLY A 23 23.59 -25.54 -41.42
N SER A 24 23.48 -26.81 -41.08
CA SER A 24 22.69 -27.22 -39.90
C SER A 24 23.30 -26.73 -38.59
N VAL A 25 24.61 -26.79 -38.42
CA VAL A 25 25.31 -26.27 -37.24
C VAL A 25 25.17 -24.74 -37.17
N ALA A 26 25.36 -24.04 -38.29
CA ALA A 26 25.17 -22.59 -38.36
C ALA A 26 23.71 -22.17 -37.98
N ALA A 27 22.71 -22.92 -38.47
CA ALA A 27 21.31 -22.69 -38.13
C ALA A 27 21.04 -22.88 -36.63
N ILE A 28 21.63 -23.91 -36.00
CA ILE A 28 21.49 -24.15 -34.55
C ILE A 28 22.10 -22.99 -33.74
N ILE A 29 23.30 -22.53 -34.15
CA ILE A 29 23.98 -21.41 -33.49
C ILE A 29 23.13 -20.12 -33.62
N ALA A 30 22.63 -19.84 -34.82
CA ALA A 30 21.77 -18.70 -35.08
C ALA A 30 20.48 -18.77 -34.26
N ALA A 31 19.80 -19.92 -34.22
CA ALA A 31 18.60 -20.14 -33.41
C ALA A 31 18.88 -19.94 -31.92
N ALA A 32 19.99 -20.47 -31.41
CA ALA A 32 20.41 -20.27 -30.03
C ALA A 32 20.68 -18.79 -29.70
N GLY A 33 21.30 -18.05 -30.62
CA GLY A 33 21.54 -16.61 -30.49
C GLY A 33 20.24 -15.80 -30.44
N ILE A 34 19.30 -16.11 -31.33
CA ILE A 34 17.99 -15.48 -31.37
C ILE A 34 17.20 -15.78 -30.06
N ALA A 35 17.19 -17.06 -29.65
CA ALA A 35 16.50 -17.48 -28.43
C ALA A 35 17.06 -16.75 -27.19
N LYS A 36 18.39 -16.65 -27.06
CA LYS A 36 19.05 -15.89 -25.98
C LYS A 36 18.68 -14.41 -26.01
N HIS A 37 18.66 -13.79 -27.18
CA HIS A 37 18.30 -12.40 -27.37
C HIS A 37 16.83 -12.15 -26.95
N GLN A 38 15.91 -13.01 -27.40
CA GLN A 38 14.48 -12.95 -27.02
C GLN A 38 14.28 -13.15 -25.55
N ALA A 39 14.94 -14.13 -24.92
CA ALA A 39 14.86 -14.37 -23.48
C ALA A 39 15.32 -13.14 -22.68
N ASN A 40 16.40 -12.48 -23.07
CA ASN A 40 16.91 -11.27 -22.47
C ASN A 40 15.92 -10.09 -22.59
N LEU A 41 15.29 -9.93 -23.76
CA LEU A 41 14.28 -8.90 -23.98
C LEU A 41 13.02 -9.16 -23.13
N GLN A 42 12.54 -10.40 -23.09
CA GLN A 42 11.39 -10.80 -22.27
C GLN A 42 11.67 -10.57 -20.80
N HIS A 43 12.84 -10.94 -20.30
CA HIS A 43 13.25 -10.70 -18.92
C HIS A 43 13.27 -9.20 -18.57
N LYS A 44 13.85 -8.37 -19.43
CA LYS A 44 13.86 -6.90 -19.23
C LYS A 44 12.45 -6.31 -19.25
N ASN A 45 11.59 -6.79 -20.14
CA ASN A 45 10.20 -6.32 -20.22
C ASN A 45 9.38 -6.76 -19.00
N ALA A 46 9.55 -8.01 -18.56
CA ALA A 46 8.91 -8.50 -17.34
C ALA A 46 9.33 -7.71 -16.10
N LEU A 47 10.62 -7.37 -15.95
CA LEU A 47 11.11 -6.53 -14.85
C LEU A 47 10.53 -5.11 -14.91
N LYS A 48 10.42 -4.52 -16.11
CA LYS A 48 9.80 -3.20 -16.26
C LYS A 48 8.32 -3.23 -15.91
N LEU A 49 7.58 -4.24 -16.39
CA LEU A 49 6.17 -4.42 -16.10
C LEU A 49 5.95 -4.57 -14.59
N HIS A 50 6.67 -5.46 -13.94
CA HIS A 50 6.58 -5.67 -12.50
C HIS A 50 6.87 -4.40 -11.68
N LYS A 51 7.87 -3.61 -12.09
CA LYS A 51 8.15 -2.30 -11.44
C LYS A 51 6.99 -1.32 -11.62
N THR A 52 6.38 -1.30 -12.81
CA THR A 52 5.24 -0.41 -13.09
C THR A 52 4.01 -0.83 -12.30
N GLU A 53 3.68 -2.13 -12.27
CA GLU A 53 2.57 -2.68 -11.49
C GLU A 53 2.73 -2.35 -10.00
N LYS A 54 3.91 -2.60 -9.43
CA LYS A 54 4.20 -2.27 -8.03
C LYS A 54 4.04 -0.77 -7.73
N ARG A 55 4.43 0.10 -8.66
CA ARG A 55 4.23 1.56 -8.49
C ARG A 55 2.76 1.95 -8.54
N ILE A 56 1.98 1.38 -9.44
CA ILE A 56 0.54 1.62 -9.53
C ILE A 56 -0.13 1.19 -8.22
N GLU A 57 0.14 -0.02 -7.76
CA GLU A 57 -0.37 -0.55 -6.50
C GLU A 57 -0.02 0.36 -5.31
N GLN A 58 1.23 0.79 -5.19
CA GLN A 58 1.65 1.72 -4.15
C GLN A 58 0.92 3.06 -4.23
N THR A 59 0.70 3.59 -5.44
CA THR A 59 -0.03 4.85 -5.64
C THR A 59 -1.49 4.72 -5.22
N ASP A 60 -2.14 3.62 -5.56
CA ASP A 60 -3.54 3.39 -5.19
C ASP A 60 -3.71 3.22 -3.69
N ILE A 61 -2.79 2.50 -3.04
CA ILE A 61 -2.78 2.36 -1.58
C ILE A 61 -2.56 3.71 -0.89
N THR A 62 -1.64 4.53 -1.37
CA THR A 62 -1.39 5.86 -0.78
C THR A 62 -2.60 6.78 -0.90
N LYS A 63 -3.30 6.76 -2.02
CA LYS A 63 -4.56 7.49 -2.21
C LYS A 63 -5.64 6.99 -1.26
N THR A 64 -5.80 5.68 -1.14
CA THR A 64 -6.74 5.05 -0.22
C THR A 64 -6.46 5.45 1.23
N LEU A 65 -5.19 5.44 1.65
CA LEU A 65 -4.77 5.91 2.98
C LEU A 65 -5.12 7.38 3.22
N SER A 66 -4.92 8.26 2.23
CA SER A 66 -5.31 9.67 2.34
C SER A 66 -6.82 9.85 2.54
N VAL A 67 -7.62 9.08 1.79
CA VAL A 67 -9.09 9.11 1.92
C VAL A 67 -9.50 8.60 3.31
N LEU A 68 -8.97 7.46 3.76
CA LEU A 68 -9.25 6.90 5.08
C LEU A 68 -8.83 7.85 6.21
N ALA A 69 -7.68 8.50 6.10
CA ALA A 69 -7.21 9.46 7.09
C ALA A 69 -8.16 10.66 7.21
N LYS A 70 -8.59 11.24 6.09
CA LYS A 70 -9.55 12.34 6.07
C LYS A 70 -10.91 11.92 6.63
N TYR A 71 -11.37 10.73 6.27
CA TYR A 71 -12.64 10.20 6.75
C TYR A 71 -12.59 9.93 8.26
N SER A 72 -11.50 9.34 8.76
CA SER A 72 -11.24 9.13 10.17
C SER A 72 -11.24 10.44 10.97
N SER A 73 -10.53 11.45 10.48
CA SER A 73 -10.50 12.77 11.11
C SER A 73 -11.90 13.40 11.18
N LYS A 74 -12.68 13.29 10.10
CA LYS A 74 -14.06 13.81 10.06
C LYS A 74 -14.97 13.08 11.06
N ALA A 75 -14.91 11.75 11.11
CA ALA A 75 -15.71 10.93 12.02
C ALA A 75 -15.37 11.22 13.49
N MET A 76 -14.06 11.29 13.82
CA MET A 76 -13.62 11.60 15.18
C MET A 76 -14.06 13.00 15.62
N LYS A 77 -13.92 14.02 14.77
CA LYS A 77 -14.41 15.38 15.05
C LYS A 77 -15.92 15.41 15.26
N HIS A 78 -16.67 14.71 14.43
CA HIS A 78 -18.11 14.63 14.53
C HIS A 78 -18.53 14.07 15.89
N ILE A 79 -17.95 12.94 16.30
CA ILE A 79 -18.22 12.32 17.59
C ILE A 79 -17.77 13.21 18.74
N THR A 80 -16.60 13.84 18.67
CA THR A 80 -16.13 14.79 19.69
C THR A 80 -17.11 15.97 19.85
N HIS A 81 -17.65 16.48 18.75
CA HIS A 81 -18.65 17.55 18.78
C HIS A 81 -19.98 17.08 19.38
N GLN A 82 -20.40 15.84 19.11
CA GLN A 82 -21.61 15.27 19.71
C GLN A 82 -21.45 15.00 21.20
N LEU A 83 -20.25 14.61 21.64
CA LEU A 83 -19.92 14.24 23.02
C LEU A 83 -19.11 15.32 23.73
N ASN A 84 -19.38 16.60 23.45
CA ASN A 84 -18.60 17.74 23.93
C ASN A 84 -18.88 18.12 25.39
N GLU A 85 -19.92 17.55 25.98
CA GLU A 85 -20.39 17.87 27.36
C GLU A 85 -20.75 16.57 28.08
N ARG A 86 -20.67 16.62 29.44
CA ARG A 86 -21.06 15.50 30.28
C ARG A 86 -22.48 15.03 30.01
N GLU A 87 -23.41 15.99 29.87
CA GLU A 87 -24.84 15.71 29.61
C GLU A 87 -25.05 15.00 28.28
N SER A 88 -24.28 15.39 27.25
CA SER A 88 -24.30 14.74 25.91
C SER A 88 -23.86 13.29 25.98
N ILE A 89 -22.84 12.98 26.80
CA ILE A 89 -22.39 11.60 27.01
C ILE A 89 -23.45 10.78 27.70
N HIS A 90 -24.12 11.35 28.75
CA HIS A 90 -25.21 10.67 29.41
C HIS A 90 -26.39 10.39 28.47
N LYS A 91 -26.82 11.39 27.69
CA LYS A 91 -27.89 11.24 26.70
C LYS A 91 -27.56 10.21 25.63
N ALA A 92 -26.31 10.20 25.13
CA ALA A 92 -25.86 9.22 24.17
C ALA A 92 -25.82 7.80 24.73
N ALA A 93 -25.36 7.65 25.98
CA ALA A 93 -25.31 6.36 26.66
C ALA A 93 -26.70 5.78 26.98
N GLU A 94 -27.70 6.65 27.18
CA GLU A 94 -29.09 6.28 27.39
C GLU A 94 -29.90 6.14 26.08
N GLY A 95 -29.26 6.35 24.94
CA GLY A 95 -29.88 6.23 23.62
C GLY A 95 -30.80 7.40 23.24
N LEU A 96 -30.75 8.52 23.98
CA LEU A 96 -31.57 9.72 23.73
C LEU A 96 -31.04 10.56 22.56
N ILE A 97 -29.73 10.48 22.27
CA ILE A 97 -29.09 11.07 21.08
C ILE A 97 -28.32 10.00 20.31
N PRO A 98 -28.32 10.04 19.00
CA PRO A 98 -27.57 9.07 18.20
C PRO A 98 -26.06 9.32 18.35
N CYS A 99 -25.29 8.28 18.67
CA CYS A 99 -23.84 8.30 18.61
C CYS A 99 -23.40 7.12 17.75
N ASP A 100 -23.07 7.40 16.49
CA ASP A 100 -22.70 6.33 15.54
C ASP A 100 -21.23 5.92 15.68
N ILE A 101 -21.00 5.01 16.66
CA ILE A 101 -19.69 4.35 16.82
C ILE A 101 -19.43 3.37 15.66
N GLY A 102 -20.47 2.90 14.96
CA GLY A 102 -20.36 1.95 13.86
C GLY A 102 -19.46 2.46 12.73
N GLU A 103 -19.42 3.79 12.53
CA GLU A 103 -18.48 4.41 11.58
C GLU A 103 -17.03 4.18 11.99
N LEU A 104 -16.68 4.38 13.25
CA LEU A 104 -15.32 4.10 13.77
C LEU A 104 -14.96 2.62 13.71
N VAL A 105 -15.94 1.73 13.96
CA VAL A 105 -15.73 0.27 13.82
C VAL A 105 -15.38 -0.07 12.39
N ARG A 106 -16.12 0.44 11.40
CA ARG A 106 -15.83 0.22 9.97
C ARG A 106 -14.48 0.74 9.56
N ILE A 107 -14.13 1.97 9.98
CA ILE A 107 -12.81 2.56 9.71
C ILE A 107 -11.71 1.68 10.29
N ASN A 108 -11.85 1.26 11.56
CA ASN A 108 -10.86 0.42 12.21
C ASN A 108 -10.69 -0.94 11.50
N THR A 109 -11.78 -1.54 11.00
CA THR A 109 -11.72 -2.77 10.20
C THR A 109 -10.94 -2.52 8.91
N TYR A 110 -11.29 -1.48 8.14
CA TYR A 110 -10.57 -1.15 6.90
C TYR A 110 -9.08 -0.88 7.14
N MET A 111 -8.73 -0.22 8.26
CA MET A 111 -7.32 0.02 8.61
C MET A 111 -6.56 -1.27 8.90
N ASN A 112 -7.20 -2.25 9.55
CA ASN A 112 -6.60 -3.55 9.84
C ASN A 112 -6.43 -4.42 8.58
N ASP A 113 -7.27 -4.21 7.57
CA ASP A 113 -7.23 -4.96 6.31
C ASP A 113 -6.16 -4.44 5.34
N ILE A 114 -5.54 -3.28 5.63
CA ILE A 114 -4.46 -2.74 4.78
C ILE A 114 -3.20 -3.61 4.92
N PRO A 115 -2.74 -4.25 3.83
CA PRO A 115 -1.55 -5.07 3.87
C PRO A 115 -0.30 -4.18 3.95
N LEU A 116 0.31 -4.08 5.13
CA LEU A 116 1.45 -3.17 5.40
C LEU A 116 2.65 -3.39 4.46
N HIS A 117 2.80 -4.60 3.89
CA HIS A 117 3.88 -4.90 2.94
C HIS A 117 3.71 -4.23 1.57
N THR A 118 2.49 -3.78 1.23
CA THR A 118 2.21 -3.04 -0.01
C THR A 118 2.29 -1.52 0.18
N VAL A 119 2.25 -1.07 1.44
CA VAL A 119 2.40 0.35 1.78
C VAL A 119 3.85 0.80 1.54
N PRO A 120 4.10 1.97 0.91
CA PRO A 120 5.44 2.53 0.80
C PRO A 120 6.12 2.61 2.18
N HIS A 121 7.39 2.25 2.27
CA HIS A 121 8.12 2.17 3.54
C HIS A 121 8.03 3.46 4.36
N SER A 122 8.10 4.61 3.70
CA SER A 122 8.00 5.94 4.33
C SER A 122 6.62 6.22 4.96
N MET A 123 5.58 5.50 4.54
CA MET A 123 4.20 5.67 5.04
C MET A 123 3.77 4.61 6.06
N VAL A 124 4.55 3.55 6.27
CA VAL A 124 4.18 2.47 7.20
C VAL A 124 3.93 3.00 8.61
N THR A 125 4.83 3.82 9.12
CA THR A 125 4.69 4.43 10.47
C THR A 125 3.44 5.31 10.57
N LEU A 126 3.19 6.14 9.54
CA LEU A 126 1.99 7.00 9.50
C LEU A 126 0.69 6.18 9.48
N THR A 127 0.69 5.07 8.74
CA THR A 127 -0.44 4.13 8.70
C THR A 127 -0.69 3.50 10.07
N MET A 128 0.37 3.09 10.76
CA MET A 128 0.27 2.51 12.11
C MET A 128 -0.23 3.55 13.14
N ILE A 129 0.28 4.79 13.08
CA ILE A 129 -0.18 5.89 13.95
C ILE A 129 -1.67 6.15 13.69
N LEU A 130 -2.08 6.29 12.43
CA LEU A 130 -3.47 6.51 12.06
C LEU A 130 -4.38 5.40 12.62
N GLY A 131 -4.04 4.14 12.38
CA GLY A 131 -4.83 2.99 12.87
C GLY A 131 -4.89 2.92 14.40
N SER A 132 -3.77 3.15 15.10
CA SER A 132 -3.73 3.14 16.55
C SER A 132 -4.55 4.28 17.17
N THR A 133 -4.48 5.49 16.58
CA THR A 133 -5.26 6.65 17.06
C THR A 133 -6.76 6.41 16.91
N VAL A 134 -7.22 5.90 15.77
CA VAL A 134 -8.63 5.57 15.54
C VAL A 134 -9.13 4.51 16.53
N ARG A 135 -8.35 3.44 16.73
CA ARG A 135 -8.68 2.38 17.68
C ARG A 135 -8.78 2.91 19.11
N GLN A 136 -7.78 3.66 19.57
CA GLN A 136 -7.77 4.23 20.92
C GLN A 136 -8.93 5.21 21.12
N PHE A 137 -9.23 6.04 20.12
CA PHE A 137 -10.38 6.95 20.19
C PHE A 137 -11.69 6.17 20.32
N LYS A 138 -11.91 5.15 19.51
CA LYS A 138 -13.07 4.26 19.61
C LYS A 138 -13.19 3.65 21.01
N GLU A 139 -12.10 3.09 21.55
CA GLU A 139 -12.09 2.49 22.90
C GLU A 139 -12.43 3.52 23.99
N LYS A 140 -11.93 4.75 23.86
CA LYS A 140 -12.26 5.84 24.80
C LYS A 140 -13.72 6.24 24.73
N VAL A 141 -14.31 6.33 23.54
CA VAL A 141 -15.75 6.60 23.36
C VAL A 141 -16.59 5.48 23.98
N GLU A 142 -16.28 4.21 23.67
CA GLU A 142 -16.99 3.05 24.23
C GLU A 142 -16.90 3.01 25.75
N MET A 143 -15.72 3.31 26.31
CA MET A 143 -15.51 3.40 27.75
C MET A 143 -16.36 4.51 28.36
N ALA A 144 -16.36 5.69 27.76
CA ALA A 144 -17.14 6.83 28.24
C ALA A 144 -18.64 6.52 28.29
N LEU A 145 -19.18 5.95 27.21
CA LEU A 145 -20.59 5.56 27.13
C LEU A 145 -20.95 4.45 28.14
N LYS A 146 -20.05 3.48 28.34
CA LYS A 146 -20.30 2.35 29.29
C LYS A 146 -20.21 2.75 30.74
N PHE A 147 -19.30 3.65 31.09
CA PHE A 147 -18.99 3.99 32.47
C PHE A 147 -19.43 5.41 32.89
N HIS A 148 -20.20 6.14 32.05
CA HIS A 148 -20.61 7.51 32.25
C HIS A 148 -21.17 7.83 33.68
N ARG A 149 -21.88 6.86 34.30
CA ARG A 149 -22.43 7.02 35.63
C ARG A 149 -21.40 6.94 36.77
N LYS A 150 -20.22 6.37 36.49
CA LYS A 150 -19.12 6.19 37.45
C LYS A 150 -18.02 7.23 37.30
N MET A 151 -18.10 8.05 36.27
CA MET A 151 -17.11 9.09 36.01
C MET A 151 -17.42 10.33 36.82
N ASP A 152 -16.41 10.86 37.51
CA ASP A 152 -16.46 12.16 38.18
C ASP A 152 -16.12 13.32 37.21
N ALA A 153 -16.10 14.55 37.71
CA ALA A 153 -15.85 15.73 36.88
C ALA A 153 -14.44 15.72 36.27
N GLU A 154 -13.44 15.31 37.04
CA GLU A 154 -12.05 15.25 36.59
C GLU A 154 -11.86 14.23 35.47
N MET A 155 -12.50 13.06 35.58
CA MET A 155 -12.48 12.03 34.54
C MET A 155 -13.12 12.52 33.22
N PHE A 156 -14.18 13.33 33.29
CA PHE A 156 -14.79 13.94 32.11
C PHE A 156 -13.85 14.99 31.46
N GLU A 157 -13.21 15.84 32.25
CA GLU A 157 -12.26 16.83 31.76
C GLU A 157 -11.08 16.16 31.07
N ASP A 158 -10.51 15.11 31.66
CA ASP A 158 -9.46 14.30 31.08
C ASP A 158 -9.89 13.64 29.75
N LEU A 159 -11.13 13.15 29.71
CA LEU A 159 -11.69 12.55 28.49
C LEU A 159 -11.78 13.58 27.35
N PHE A 160 -12.32 14.78 27.63
CA PHE A 160 -12.45 15.83 26.62
C PHE A 160 -11.08 16.33 26.16
N ARG A 161 -10.12 16.48 27.07
CA ARG A 161 -8.74 16.78 26.71
C ARG A 161 -8.16 15.71 25.79
N THR A 162 -8.33 14.45 26.15
CA THR A 162 -7.88 13.30 25.34
C THR A 162 -8.50 13.29 23.95
N PHE A 163 -9.80 13.57 23.82
CA PHE A 163 -10.47 13.66 22.51
C PHE A 163 -9.86 14.76 21.64
N ASN A 164 -9.57 15.93 22.22
CA ASN A 164 -8.96 17.05 21.50
C ASN A 164 -7.52 16.73 21.07
N GLU A 165 -6.73 16.11 21.94
CA GLU A 165 -5.37 15.67 21.63
C GLU A 165 -5.35 14.63 20.49
N MET A 166 -6.26 13.65 20.53
CA MET A 166 -6.39 12.64 19.47
C MET A 166 -6.86 13.25 18.15
N ASN A 167 -7.77 14.23 18.17
CA ASN A 167 -8.17 14.97 16.98
C ASN A 167 -7.00 15.78 16.38
N ALA A 168 -6.21 16.43 17.23
CA ALA A 168 -5.01 17.14 16.76
C ALA A 168 -3.96 16.18 16.17
N SER A 169 -3.76 15.03 16.81
CA SER A 169 -2.84 13.98 16.34
C SER A 169 -3.25 13.43 14.97
N ILE A 170 -4.55 13.13 14.78
CA ILE A 170 -5.02 12.61 13.49
C ILE A 170 -4.95 13.65 12.38
N GLU A 171 -5.17 14.94 12.69
CA GLU A 171 -4.98 16.02 11.72
C GLU A 171 -3.53 16.19 11.30
N ALA A 172 -2.59 16.10 12.24
CA ALA A 172 -1.18 16.13 11.95
C ALA A 172 -0.81 14.94 11.03
N THR A 173 -1.25 13.73 11.39
CA THR A 173 -1.02 12.54 10.59
C THR A 173 -1.62 12.65 9.17
N CYS A 174 -2.81 13.25 9.02
CA CYS A 174 -3.40 13.55 7.71
C CYS A 174 -2.52 14.49 6.86
N LYS A 175 -1.95 15.53 7.49
CA LYS A 175 -1.05 16.47 6.81
C LYS A 175 0.23 15.76 6.36
N ASP A 176 0.81 14.93 7.23
CA ASP A 176 2.03 14.19 6.93
C ASP A 176 1.82 13.17 5.82
N ILE A 177 0.69 12.43 5.82
CA ILE A 177 0.30 11.53 4.74
C ILE A 177 0.20 12.30 3.41
N ASN A 178 -0.48 13.44 3.38
CA ASN A 178 -0.62 14.24 2.17
C ASN A 178 0.72 14.84 1.69
N ALA A 179 1.60 15.22 2.61
CA ALA A 179 2.94 15.70 2.28
C ALA A 179 3.79 14.58 1.66
N GLU A 180 3.73 13.37 2.23
CA GLU A 180 4.46 12.22 1.71
C GLU A 180 3.95 11.76 0.34
N ILE A 181 2.63 11.82 0.10
CA ILE A 181 2.04 11.55 -1.24
C ILE A 181 2.62 12.52 -2.28
N LYS A 182 2.63 13.82 -1.98
CA LYS A 182 3.21 14.82 -2.89
C LYS A 182 4.70 14.56 -3.17
N ARG A 183 5.44 14.13 -2.15
CA ARG A 183 6.85 13.76 -2.30
C ARG A 183 7.03 12.56 -3.21
N LEU A 184 6.21 11.52 -3.05
CA LEU A 184 6.23 10.33 -3.89
C LEU A 184 5.84 10.66 -5.34
N GLU A 185 4.84 11.51 -5.56
CA GLU A 185 4.43 11.97 -6.89
C GLU A 185 5.52 12.80 -7.58
N SER A 186 6.25 13.66 -6.84
CA SER A 186 7.33 14.46 -7.41
C SER A 186 8.61 13.69 -7.72
N SER A 187 8.75 12.49 -7.17
CA SER A 187 9.90 11.59 -7.39
C SER A 187 9.68 10.59 -8.53
N MET A 188 8.52 10.61 -9.16
CA MET A 188 8.14 9.80 -10.32
C MET A 188 8.41 10.48 -11.63
#